data_cd8bd04eaed08659dfd8d0cb88e9057c
#
_entry.id   cd8bd04eaed08659dfd8d0cb88e9057c
#
_cell.length_a   1.000
_cell.length_b   1.000
_cell.length_c   1.000
_cell.angle_alpha   90.00
_cell.angle_beta   90.00
_cell.angle_gamma   90.00
#
_symmetry.space_group_name_H-M   'P 1'
#
loop_
_entity.id
_entity.type
_entity.pdbx_description
1 polymer ?
#
loop_
_entity_poly.entity_id
_entity_poly.type
_entity_poly.pdbx_seq_one_letter_code
_entity_poly.pdbx_strand_id
1 'polypeptide(L)'
;MISKRLIIALDTDDLNLVKNLSAFFDPKLCLMKVGLQLYIAHGKEVLDYLSEQGFEIFLDLKLHDIPNTVAKAIKEIQKFNIKMTTIHSQGGVEMINAALDQSNDIKILAVSLLTSLDKQDVSRLYDNDFEKQFEMLLKVITDTKTHGIVCSCLLYTSPSPRDVSS
;
A
#
# COMPACT_ATOMS: atom_id res chain seq x y z
N MET A 1 -11.66 -8.58 9.65
CA MET A 1 -11.59 -7.14 10.00
C MET A 1 -10.22 -6.90 10.60
N ILE A 2 -9.45 -5.89 10.16
CA ILE A 2 -8.18 -5.55 10.81
C ILE A 2 -8.53 -4.91 12.15
N SER A 3 -8.26 -5.61 13.24
CA SER A 3 -8.53 -5.10 14.60
C SER A 3 -7.50 -4.08 15.06
N LYS A 4 -6.28 -4.15 14.50
CA LYS A 4 -5.16 -3.27 14.83
C LYS A 4 -5.27 -1.97 14.03
N ARG A 5 -5.23 -0.83 14.73
CA ARG A 5 -5.37 0.51 14.13
C ARG A 5 -4.04 1.24 13.96
N LEU A 6 -2.96 0.72 14.57
CA LEU A 6 -1.65 1.35 14.52
C LEU A 6 -0.76 0.61 13.52
N ILE A 7 -0.11 1.38 12.65
CA ILE A 7 0.90 0.89 11.70
C ILE A 7 2.18 1.67 11.98
N ILE A 8 3.25 0.95 12.32
CA ILE A 8 4.58 1.54 12.57
C ILE A 8 5.37 1.48 11.28
N ALA A 9 5.77 2.63 10.76
CA ALA A 9 6.59 2.72 9.57
C ALA A 9 8.07 2.49 9.91
N LEU A 10 8.68 1.49 9.29
CA LEU A 10 10.11 1.18 9.44
C LEU A 10 10.87 1.80 8.25
N ASP A 11 10.95 3.13 8.24
CA ASP A 11 11.59 3.90 7.16
C ASP A 11 13.11 4.02 7.43
N THR A 12 13.83 2.90 7.33
CA THR A 12 15.27 2.75 7.54
C THR A 12 15.81 1.62 6.68
N ASP A 13 17.12 1.56 6.48
CA ASP A 13 17.86 0.43 5.91
C ASP A 13 18.69 -0.33 6.95
N ASP A 14 18.65 0.09 8.23
CA ASP A 14 19.36 -0.55 9.33
C ASP A 14 18.51 -1.63 10.03
N LEU A 15 18.83 -2.89 9.79
CA LEU A 15 18.12 -4.02 10.41
C LEU A 15 18.29 -4.06 11.95
N ASN A 16 19.41 -3.57 12.49
CA ASN A 16 19.58 -3.51 13.95
C ASN A 16 18.65 -2.47 14.57
N LEU A 17 18.47 -1.33 13.88
CA LEU A 17 17.48 -0.34 14.30
C LEU A 17 16.06 -0.92 14.25
N VAL A 18 15.71 -1.69 13.22
CA VAL A 18 14.42 -2.40 13.12
C VAL A 18 14.23 -3.35 14.31
N LYS A 19 15.26 -4.16 14.63
CA LYS A 19 15.23 -5.09 15.76
C LYS A 19 15.04 -4.35 17.10
N ASN A 20 15.76 -3.27 17.29
CA ASN A 20 15.65 -2.47 18.50
C ASN A 20 14.27 -1.80 18.62
N LEU A 21 13.78 -1.17 17.54
CA LEU A 21 12.48 -0.51 17.55
C LEU A 21 11.34 -1.50 17.78
N SER A 22 11.35 -2.65 17.08
CA SER A 22 10.27 -3.64 17.19
C SER A 22 10.11 -4.17 18.61
N ALA A 23 11.19 -4.23 19.41
CA ALA A 23 11.15 -4.67 20.79
C ALA A 23 10.31 -3.76 21.72
N PHE A 24 10.04 -2.51 21.33
CA PHE A 24 9.19 -1.59 22.12
C PHE A 24 7.69 -1.75 21.85
N PHE A 25 7.29 -2.55 20.86
CA PHE A 25 5.89 -2.66 20.45
C PHE A 25 5.31 -4.06 20.72
N ASP A 26 4.03 -4.09 21.10
CA ASP A 26 3.28 -5.34 21.22
C ASP A 26 2.73 -5.75 19.84
N PRO A 27 3.10 -6.94 19.32
CA PRO A 27 2.59 -7.45 18.04
C PRO A 27 1.06 -7.57 17.98
N LYS A 28 0.38 -7.61 19.14
CA LYS A 28 -1.09 -7.66 19.19
C LYS A 28 -1.75 -6.31 18.90
N LEU A 29 -1.02 -5.20 19.07
CA LEU A 29 -1.56 -3.84 18.99
C LEU A 29 -1.28 -3.14 17.66
N CYS A 30 -0.22 -3.53 16.95
CA CYS A 30 0.20 -2.84 15.73
C CYS A 30 0.66 -3.78 14.62
N LEU A 31 0.72 -3.23 13.40
CA LEU A 31 1.40 -3.81 12.25
C LEU A 31 2.73 -3.09 12.04
N MET A 32 3.70 -3.78 11.44
CA MET A 32 4.95 -3.17 10.97
C MET A 32 4.88 -2.93 9.46
N LYS A 33 5.09 -1.68 9.03
CA LYS A 33 5.18 -1.34 7.60
C LYS A 33 6.62 -1.48 7.13
N VAL A 34 6.84 -2.40 6.19
CA VAL A 34 8.10 -2.56 5.46
C VAL A 34 7.95 -1.89 4.10
N GLY A 35 8.66 -0.78 3.93
CA GLY A 35 8.69 -0.04 2.67
C GLY A 35 9.79 -0.53 1.73
N LEU A 36 9.87 0.13 0.55
CA LEU A 36 10.74 -0.28 -0.55
C LEU A 36 12.22 -0.27 -0.14
N GLN A 37 12.71 0.76 0.57
CA GLN A 37 14.10 0.89 1.00
C GLN A 37 14.52 -0.31 1.88
N LEU A 38 13.79 -0.57 2.94
CA LEU A 38 14.08 -1.66 3.88
C LEU A 38 14.01 -3.04 3.20
N TYR A 39 13.01 -3.22 2.32
CA TYR A 39 12.84 -4.47 1.60
C TYR A 39 13.98 -4.72 0.59
N ILE A 40 14.45 -3.70 -0.13
CA ILE A 40 15.58 -3.85 -1.06
C ILE A 40 16.89 -4.13 -0.30
N ALA A 41 17.07 -3.52 0.87
CA ALA A 41 18.26 -3.74 1.69
C ALA A 41 18.34 -5.16 2.28
N HIS A 42 17.22 -5.72 2.75
CA HIS A 42 17.21 -6.96 3.53
C HIS A 42 16.27 -8.06 3.00
N GLY A 43 15.39 -7.74 2.05
CA GLY A 43 14.53 -8.71 1.37
C GLY A 43 13.74 -9.58 2.34
N LYS A 44 13.90 -10.90 2.16
CA LYS A 44 13.21 -11.92 2.96
C LYS A 44 13.60 -11.89 4.45
N GLU A 45 14.83 -11.52 4.78
CA GLU A 45 15.35 -11.56 6.15
C GLU A 45 14.52 -10.69 7.10
N VAL A 46 14.17 -9.46 6.70
CA VAL A 46 13.34 -8.57 7.53
C VAL A 46 11.92 -9.09 7.69
N LEU A 47 11.36 -9.73 6.67
CA LEU A 47 10.00 -10.32 6.75
C LEU A 47 9.98 -11.52 7.68
N ASP A 48 10.96 -12.41 7.59
CA ASP A 48 11.10 -13.56 8.48
C ASP A 48 11.25 -13.09 9.93
N TYR A 49 12.18 -12.17 10.19
CA TYR A 49 12.40 -11.63 11.53
C TYR A 49 11.10 -11.08 12.15
N LEU A 50 10.39 -10.18 11.44
CA LEU A 50 9.16 -9.58 11.97
C LEU A 50 8.05 -10.63 12.17
N SER A 51 7.96 -11.62 11.27
CA SER A 51 6.99 -12.72 11.39
C SER A 51 7.30 -13.61 12.60
N GLU A 52 8.57 -13.93 12.86
CA GLU A 52 9.02 -14.70 14.03
C GLU A 52 8.74 -13.96 15.34
N GLN A 53 8.81 -12.61 15.34
CA GLN A 53 8.40 -11.78 16.48
C GLN A 53 6.87 -11.68 16.64
N GLY A 54 6.08 -12.30 15.75
CA GLY A 54 4.63 -12.34 15.79
C GLY A 54 3.94 -11.11 15.18
N PHE A 55 4.67 -10.20 14.52
CA PHE A 55 4.08 -9.05 13.88
C PHE A 55 3.34 -9.45 12.58
N GLU A 56 2.17 -8.90 12.38
CA GLU A 56 1.55 -8.79 11.06
C GLU A 56 2.23 -7.66 10.29
N ILE A 57 2.49 -7.89 9.00
CA ILE A 57 3.27 -6.98 8.16
C ILE A 57 2.39 -6.28 7.14
N PHE A 58 2.59 -4.97 7.00
CA PHE A 58 2.16 -4.20 5.86
C PHE A 58 3.35 -4.05 4.89
N LEU A 59 3.34 -4.80 3.78
CA LEU A 59 4.40 -4.75 2.77
C LEU A 59 4.07 -3.69 1.70
N ASP A 60 4.71 -2.52 1.81
CA ASP A 60 4.42 -1.34 0.97
C ASP A 60 5.42 -1.21 -0.18
N LEU A 61 5.28 -2.06 -1.21
CA LEU A 61 6.16 -2.09 -2.38
C LEU A 61 5.58 -1.39 -3.62
N LYS A 62 4.29 -1.04 -3.60
CA LYS A 62 3.59 -0.38 -4.70
C LYS A 62 3.78 -1.11 -6.03
N LEU A 63 3.44 -2.42 -6.04
CA LEU A 63 3.63 -3.29 -7.20
C LEU A 63 2.94 -2.72 -8.45
N HIS A 64 3.68 -2.68 -9.55
CA HIS A 64 3.21 -2.18 -10.82
C HIS A 64 3.95 -2.90 -11.96
N ASP A 65 3.31 -3.85 -12.58
CA ASP A 65 3.85 -4.68 -13.67
C ASP A 65 2.68 -5.29 -14.45
N ILE A 66 2.95 -6.12 -15.46
CA ILE A 66 1.91 -6.86 -16.16
C ILE A 66 1.12 -7.78 -15.21
N PRO A 67 -0.17 -8.08 -15.49
CA PRO A 67 -1.05 -8.80 -14.58
C PRO A 67 -0.48 -10.11 -14.02
N ASN A 68 0.13 -10.94 -14.86
CA ASN A 68 0.70 -12.22 -14.46
C ASN A 68 1.89 -12.08 -13.50
N THR A 69 2.72 -11.03 -13.67
CA THR A 69 3.87 -10.78 -12.78
C THR A 69 3.38 -10.36 -11.40
N VAL A 70 2.41 -9.43 -11.34
CA VAL A 70 1.84 -8.98 -10.06
C VAL A 70 1.12 -10.12 -9.35
N ALA A 71 0.32 -10.92 -10.07
CA ALA A 71 -0.34 -12.10 -9.50
C ALA A 71 0.65 -13.07 -8.85
N LYS A 72 1.76 -13.38 -9.53
CA LYS A 72 2.82 -14.25 -8.99
C LYS A 72 3.51 -13.62 -7.79
N ALA A 73 3.77 -12.31 -7.79
CA ALA A 73 4.34 -11.60 -6.65
C ALA A 73 3.42 -11.70 -5.41
N ILE A 74 2.10 -11.46 -5.59
CA ILE A 74 1.11 -11.62 -4.52
C ILE A 74 1.11 -13.05 -3.97
N LYS A 75 1.20 -14.06 -4.83
CA LYS A 75 1.28 -15.47 -4.40
C LYS A 75 2.56 -15.75 -3.58
N GLU A 76 3.70 -15.16 -3.95
CA GLU A 76 4.95 -15.36 -3.21
C GLU A 76 4.92 -14.70 -1.83
N ILE A 77 4.36 -13.52 -1.69
CA ILE A 77 4.31 -12.84 -0.39
C ILE A 77 3.36 -13.51 0.63
N GLN A 78 2.47 -14.40 0.20
CA GLN A 78 1.64 -15.21 1.11
C GLN A 78 2.44 -16.16 1.99
N LYS A 79 3.69 -16.43 1.65
CA LYS A 79 4.59 -17.28 2.46
C LYS A 79 5.03 -16.62 3.76
N PHE A 80 4.75 -15.33 3.92
CA PHE A 80 5.09 -14.52 5.09
C PHE A 80 3.83 -14.05 5.80
N ASN A 81 3.97 -13.53 7.01
CA ASN A 81 2.84 -12.99 7.78
C ASN A 81 2.39 -11.61 7.26
N ILE A 82 2.17 -11.50 5.93
CA ILE A 82 1.72 -10.28 5.29
C ILE A 82 0.21 -10.13 5.46
N LYS A 83 -0.22 -9.00 6.03
CA LYS A 83 -1.64 -8.68 6.23
C LYS A 83 -2.18 -7.73 5.16
N MET A 84 -1.34 -6.88 4.63
CA MET A 84 -1.70 -5.97 3.54
C MET A 84 -0.49 -5.64 2.66
N THR A 85 -0.77 -5.30 1.41
CA THR A 85 0.24 -4.82 0.45
C THR A 85 -0.36 -3.78 -0.47
N THR A 86 0.49 -3.03 -1.17
CA THR A 86 0.10 -1.98 -2.11
C THR A 86 0.37 -2.36 -3.55
N ILE A 87 -0.53 -1.95 -4.44
CA ILE A 87 -0.37 -2.00 -5.89
C ILE A 87 -0.74 -0.64 -6.50
N HIS A 88 -0.22 -0.30 -7.67
CA HIS A 88 -0.63 0.92 -8.37
C HIS A 88 -1.95 0.74 -9.13
N SER A 89 -2.89 1.68 -8.98
CA SER A 89 -4.13 1.68 -9.79
C SER A 89 -3.88 1.94 -11.28
N GLN A 90 -2.75 2.55 -11.61
CA GLN A 90 -2.32 2.80 -12.99
C GLN A 90 -2.04 1.51 -13.78
N GLY A 91 -1.85 0.38 -13.12
CA GLY A 91 -1.75 -0.92 -13.78
C GLY A 91 -3.04 -1.41 -14.43
N GLY A 92 -4.15 -0.69 -14.18
CA GLY A 92 -5.46 -0.97 -14.79
C GLY A 92 -6.20 -2.14 -14.15
N VAL A 93 -7.43 -2.33 -14.61
CA VAL A 93 -8.40 -3.30 -14.04
C VAL A 93 -7.87 -4.74 -14.08
N GLU A 94 -7.22 -5.14 -15.16
CA GLU A 94 -6.73 -6.51 -15.32
C GLU A 94 -5.61 -6.86 -14.32
N MET A 95 -4.67 -5.92 -14.10
CA MET A 95 -3.60 -6.12 -13.12
C MET A 95 -4.16 -6.19 -11.70
N ILE A 96 -5.09 -5.31 -11.37
CA ILE A 96 -5.71 -5.28 -10.03
C ILE A 96 -6.50 -6.57 -9.78
N ASN A 97 -7.32 -7.00 -10.73
CA ASN A 97 -8.09 -8.25 -10.59
C ASN A 97 -7.17 -9.46 -10.45
N ALA A 98 -6.09 -9.54 -11.25
CA ALA A 98 -5.10 -10.60 -11.14
C ALA A 98 -4.42 -10.63 -9.75
N ALA A 99 -4.18 -9.47 -9.14
CA ALA A 99 -3.68 -9.37 -7.76
C ALA A 99 -4.73 -9.84 -6.75
N LEU A 100 -5.99 -9.41 -6.90
CA LEU A 100 -7.09 -9.76 -6.00
C LEU A 100 -7.37 -11.26 -6.03
N ASP A 101 -7.36 -11.89 -7.20
CA ASP A 101 -7.58 -13.33 -7.37
C ASP A 101 -6.54 -14.19 -6.62
N GLN A 102 -5.36 -13.64 -6.39
CA GLN A 102 -4.28 -14.31 -5.65
C GLN A 102 -4.14 -13.82 -4.20
N SER A 103 -4.98 -12.89 -3.75
CA SER A 103 -4.72 -12.21 -2.47
C SER A 103 -5.07 -13.02 -1.23
N ASN A 104 -5.99 -14.00 -1.33
CA ASN A 104 -6.52 -14.74 -0.18
C ASN A 104 -6.86 -13.79 0.99
N ASP A 105 -6.16 -13.92 2.14
CA ASP A 105 -6.37 -13.09 3.32
C ASP A 105 -5.57 -11.77 3.32
N ILE A 106 -4.73 -11.53 2.30
CA ILE A 106 -3.95 -10.30 2.17
C ILE A 106 -4.84 -9.17 1.65
N LYS A 107 -4.86 -8.04 2.36
CA LYS A 107 -5.56 -6.85 1.90
C LYS A 107 -4.77 -6.13 0.81
N ILE A 108 -5.34 -6.01 -0.37
CA ILE A 108 -4.77 -5.25 -1.48
C ILE A 108 -5.24 -3.80 -1.37
N LEU A 109 -4.28 -2.88 -1.22
CA LEU A 109 -4.53 -1.44 -1.20
C LEU A 109 -4.05 -0.83 -2.52
N ALA A 110 -4.95 -0.14 -3.22
CA ALA A 110 -4.61 0.51 -4.48
C ALA A 110 -4.09 1.93 -4.26
N VAL A 111 -2.91 2.22 -4.78
CA VAL A 111 -2.31 3.55 -4.77
C VAL A 111 -2.86 4.34 -5.95
N SER A 112 -3.44 5.50 -5.69
CA SER A 112 -3.92 6.44 -6.71
C SER A 112 -2.76 7.21 -7.36
N LEU A 113 -2.68 8.51 -7.18
CA LEU A 113 -1.51 9.31 -7.51
C LEU A 113 -0.50 9.26 -6.36
N LEU A 114 0.80 9.24 -6.70
CA LEU A 114 1.84 9.37 -5.70
C LEU A 114 1.78 10.76 -5.06
N THR A 115 1.96 10.81 -3.75
CA THR A 115 1.90 12.05 -2.97
C THR A 115 2.99 13.06 -3.31
N SER A 116 4.03 12.62 -4.01
CA SER A 116 5.15 13.46 -4.49
C SER A 116 4.84 14.17 -5.81
N LEU A 117 3.80 13.77 -6.54
CA LEU A 117 3.43 14.41 -7.82
C LEU A 117 2.60 15.66 -7.56
N ASP A 118 3.05 16.77 -8.11
CA ASP A 118 2.27 18.01 -8.15
C ASP A 118 1.37 18.11 -9.39
N LYS A 119 0.60 19.19 -9.51
CA LYS A 119 -0.30 19.42 -10.66
C LYS A 119 0.43 19.49 -12.00
N GLN A 120 1.66 20.03 -12.02
CA GLN A 120 2.45 20.12 -13.23
C GLN A 120 2.98 18.76 -13.66
N ASP A 121 3.43 17.96 -12.70
CA ASP A 121 3.89 16.60 -12.96
C ASP A 121 2.75 15.75 -13.54
N VAL A 122 1.56 15.81 -12.94
CA VAL A 122 0.39 15.08 -13.44
C VAL A 122 0.03 15.52 -14.86
N SER A 123 0.01 16.83 -15.12
CA SER A 123 -0.28 17.33 -16.47
C SER A 123 0.73 16.86 -17.51
N ARG A 124 2.02 16.83 -17.17
CA ARG A 124 3.09 16.36 -18.07
C ARG A 124 3.04 14.85 -18.34
N LEU A 125 2.72 14.06 -17.31
CA LEU A 125 2.76 12.61 -17.40
C LEU A 125 1.51 12.01 -18.03
N TYR A 126 0.35 12.64 -17.84
CA TYR A 126 -0.95 12.06 -18.21
C TYR A 126 -1.74 12.90 -19.21
N ASP A 127 -1.21 14.06 -19.64
CA ASP A 127 -1.93 15.02 -20.50
C ASP A 127 -3.34 15.35 -19.95
N ASN A 128 -3.42 15.51 -18.63
CA ASN A 128 -4.67 15.68 -17.90
C ASN A 128 -4.49 16.60 -16.69
N ASP A 129 -5.56 17.20 -16.19
CA ASP A 129 -5.51 17.88 -14.90
C ASP A 129 -5.50 16.87 -13.73
N PHE A 130 -5.03 17.35 -12.56
CA PHE A 130 -4.82 16.51 -11.38
C PHE A 130 -6.12 15.87 -10.89
N GLU A 131 -7.17 16.66 -10.78
CA GLU A 131 -8.47 16.25 -10.28
C GLU A 131 -9.10 15.17 -11.17
N LYS A 132 -9.08 15.39 -12.47
CA LYS A 132 -9.61 14.45 -13.46
C LYS A 132 -8.80 13.15 -13.51
N GLN A 133 -7.47 13.24 -13.47
CA GLN A 133 -6.62 12.05 -13.40
C GLN A 133 -6.89 11.24 -12.13
N PHE A 134 -7.06 11.92 -10.99
CA PHE A 134 -7.41 11.26 -9.75
C PHE A 134 -8.77 10.55 -9.83
N GLU A 135 -9.81 11.22 -10.37
CA GLU A 135 -11.14 10.64 -10.56
C GLU A 135 -11.11 9.38 -11.45
N MET A 136 -10.32 9.41 -12.53
CA MET A 136 -10.14 8.25 -13.40
C MET A 136 -9.53 7.06 -12.64
N LEU A 137 -8.49 7.29 -11.85
CA LEU A 137 -7.85 6.25 -11.04
C LEU A 137 -8.78 5.77 -9.92
N LEU A 138 -9.53 6.67 -9.29
CA LEU A 138 -10.53 6.31 -8.29
C LEU A 138 -11.62 5.42 -8.87
N LYS A 139 -12.05 5.68 -10.10
CA LYS A 139 -13.00 4.81 -10.80
C LYS A 139 -12.44 3.40 -11.01
N VAL A 140 -11.19 3.27 -11.49
CA VAL A 140 -10.51 1.97 -11.61
C VAL A 140 -10.50 1.22 -10.27
N ILE A 141 -10.19 1.92 -9.17
CA ILE A 141 -10.15 1.34 -7.82
C ILE A 141 -11.54 0.85 -7.38
N THR A 142 -12.58 1.67 -7.59
CA THR A 142 -13.94 1.32 -7.17
C THR A 142 -14.54 0.19 -7.99
N ASP A 143 -14.26 0.15 -9.28
CA ASP A 143 -14.74 -0.90 -10.18
C ASP A 143 -14.10 -2.27 -9.88
N THR A 144 -12.87 -2.30 -9.34
CA THR A 144 -12.13 -3.53 -9.02
C THR A 144 -12.33 -4.04 -7.59
N LYS A 145 -13.01 -3.28 -6.73
CA LYS A 145 -13.32 -3.68 -5.33
C LYS A 145 -12.06 -4.00 -4.50
N THR A 146 -10.99 -3.23 -4.68
CA THR A 146 -9.82 -3.32 -3.78
C THR A 146 -10.21 -3.09 -2.32
N HIS A 147 -9.40 -3.57 -1.39
CA HIS A 147 -9.70 -3.51 0.05
C HIS A 147 -9.50 -2.13 0.66
N GLY A 148 -8.89 -1.21 -0.07
CA GLY A 148 -8.68 0.17 0.34
C GLY A 148 -7.88 0.96 -0.69
N ILE A 149 -7.75 2.25 -0.43
CA ILE A 149 -7.03 3.21 -1.26
C ILE A 149 -5.91 3.87 -0.46
N VAL A 150 -4.79 4.13 -1.11
CA VAL A 150 -3.72 5.01 -0.63
C VAL A 150 -3.72 6.28 -1.47
N CYS A 151 -3.97 7.41 -0.84
CA CYS A 151 -4.03 8.72 -1.49
C CYS A 151 -3.41 9.81 -0.60
N SER A 152 -3.12 10.98 -1.19
CA SER A 152 -2.66 12.16 -0.43
C SER A 152 -3.79 12.74 0.42
N CYS A 153 -3.46 13.17 1.65
CA CYS A 153 -4.41 13.88 2.52
C CYS A 153 -4.90 15.21 1.91
N LEU A 154 -4.17 15.80 0.98
CA LEU A 154 -4.58 17.04 0.26
C LEU A 154 -5.84 16.84 -0.59
N LEU A 155 -6.22 15.59 -0.88
CA LEU A 155 -7.45 15.25 -1.58
C LEU A 155 -8.70 15.25 -0.67
N TYR A 156 -8.51 15.32 0.65
CA TYR A 156 -9.60 15.43 1.63
C TYR A 156 -10.12 16.86 1.84
N THR A 157 -9.58 17.86 1.16
CA THR A 157 -10.03 19.27 1.24
C THR A 157 -11.20 19.59 0.31
N SER A 158 -11.88 18.62 -0.26
CA SER A 158 -13.26 18.81 -0.74
C SER A 158 -14.15 18.99 0.48
N PRO A 159 -14.89 20.10 0.61
CA PRO A 159 -15.76 20.33 1.77
C PRO A 159 -16.70 19.14 1.92
N SER A 160 -16.69 18.52 3.09
CA SER A 160 -17.68 17.50 3.44
C SER A 160 -19.09 18.10 3.22
N PRO A 161 -20.09 17.33 2.76
CA PRO A 161 -21.46 17.80 2.70
C PRO A 161 -22.00 18.38 4.04
N ARG A 162 -21.29 18.15 5.16
CA ARG A 162 -21.57 18.73 6.48
C ARG A 162 -21.02 20.14 6.66
N ASP A 163 -20.08 20.58 5.80
CA ASP A 163 -19.45 21.90 5.90
C ASP A 163 -20.19 22.96 5.06
N VAL A 164 -21.27 22.58 4.38
CA VAL A 164 -22.06 23.46 3.49
C VAL A 164 -23.40 23.89 4.14
N SER A 165 -23.58 23.67 5.44
CA SER A 165 -24.77 24.14 6.18
C SER A 165 -24.39 25.28 7.12
N SER A 166 -24.40 26.50 6.59
CA SER A 166 -24.64 27.73 7.34
C SER A 166 -25.26 28.80 6.45
#